data_57bbe3bcc804c716add7f418841c5558
#
_entry.id   57bbe3bcc804c716add7f418841c5558
#
_cell.length_a   1.000
_cell.length_b   1.000
_cell.length_c   1.000
_cell.angle_alpha   90.00
_cell.angle_beta   90.00
_cell.angle_gamma   90.00
#
_symmetry.space_group_name_H-M   'P 1'
#
loop_
_entity.id
_entity.type
_entity.pdbx_description
1 polymer ?
#
loop_
_entity_poly.entity_id
_entity_poly.type
_entity_poly.pdbx_seq_one_letter_code
_entity_poly.pdbx_strand_id
1 'polypeptide(L)'
;YIIGNNLSPVSCAKRGAVYPVKSGCGWVIFQNAAGERVYINALPYPNEARFKEGRTDETFNEKIERWIASGEEGKTEKMPSVFLSHIFVAGGSVSDSEREIDLGGARAVPLKLLPDCDYIALGHLHKRQILGANAHYPGAPMQFSFDESGSEKSVNVFDLTCDGVKNFKRVPVTVTKQLI
;
A
#
# COMPACT_ATOMS: atom_id res chain seq x y z
N TYR A 1 2.52 -13.14 -6.18
CA TYR A 1 3.82 -12.74 -5.63
C TYR A 1 3.60 -11.96 -4.35
N ILE A 2 4.41 -12.22 -3.33
CA ILE A 2 4.30 -11.61 -2.01
C ILE A 2 5.67 -11.01 -1.68
N ILE A 3 5.72 -9.71 -1.43
CA ILE A 3 6.87 -9.07 -0.81
C ILE A 3 6.80 -9.42 0.68
N GLY A 4 7.78 -10.17 1.15
CA GLY A 4 7.80 -10.65 2.53
C GLY A 4 8.02 -9.55 3.56
N ASN A 5 7.72 -9.85 4.82
CA ASN A 5 7.85 -8.91 5.94
C ASN A 5 9.28 -8.41 6.21
N ASN A 6 10.26 -9.03 5.57
CA ASN A 6 11.69 -8.68 5.67
C ASN A 6 12.19 -7.92 4.45
N LEU A 7 11.30 -7.41 3.60
CA LEU A 7 11.61 -6.70 2.37
C LEU A 7 12.48 -7.51 1.37
N SER A 8 12.47 -8.83 1.47
CA SER A 8 13.29 -9.69 0.58
C SER A 8 12.88 -9.52 -0.89
N PRO A 9 13.85 -9.54 -1.81
CA PRO A 9 13.58 -9.54 -3.24
C PRO A 9 12.65 -10.67 -3.68
N VAL A 10 11.81 -10.39 -4.66
CA VAL A 10 10.90 -11.37 -5.26
C VAL A 10 11.66 -12.18 -6.32
N SER A 11 11.42 -13.49 -6.38
CA SER A 11 11.98 -14.33 -7.43
C SER A 11 11.46 -13.92 -8.82
N CYS A 12 12.37 -13.53 -9.71
CA CYS A 12 12.05 -13.14 -11.07
C CYS A 12 11.97 -14.37 -11.97
N ALA A 13 10.77 -14.80 -12.30
CA ALA A 13 10.51 -15.89 -13.22
C ALA A 13 9.31 -15.58 -14.10
N LYS A 14 9.42 -15.82 -15.41
CA LYS A 14 8.29 -15.63 -16.34
C LYS A 14 7.22 -16.68 -16.08
N ARG A 15 6.17 -16.32 -15.37
CA ARG A 15 5.01 -17.17 -15.07
C ARG A 15 3.73 -16.36 -15.24
N GLY A 16 2.84 -16.81 -16.11
CA GLY A 16 1.59 -16.13 -16.40
C GLY A 16 1.71 -14.90 -17.30
N ALA A 17 0.62 -14.14 -17.41
CA ALA A 17 0.52 -12.96 -18.28
C ALA A 17 1.28 -11.73 -17.74
N VAL A 18 1.48 -11.66 -16.42
CA VAL A 18 2.24 -10.63 -15.73
C VAL A 18 3.27 -11.31 -14.82
N TYR A 19 4.51 -10.90 -14.89
CA TYR A 19 5.60 -11.52 -14.14
C TYR A 19 6.67 -10.51 -13.71
N PRO A 20 7.39 -10.75 -12.61
CA PRO A 20 8.48 -9.89 -12.17
C PRO A 20 9.70 -10.05 -13.08
N VAL A 21 10.27 -8.93 -13.49
CA VAL A 21 11.51 -8.90 -14.33
C VAL A 21 12.72 -8.42 -13.55
N LYS A 22 12.52 -7.64 -12.48
CA LYS A 22 13.57 -7.15 -11.60
C LYS A 22 12.99 -6.91 -10.21
N SER A 23 13.77 -7.15 -9.18
CA SER A 23 13.35 -6.86 -7.80
C SER A 23 14.54 -6.57 -6.91
N GLY A 24 14.26 -5.92 -5.78
CA GLY A 24 15.23 -5.63 -4.73
C GLY A 24 14.53 -5.54 -3.37
N CYS A 25 15.18 -4.90 -2.44
CA CYS A 25 14.67 -4.73 -1.10
C CYS A 25 13.47 -3.77 -1.11
N GLY A 26 12.25 -4.30 -0.86
CA GLY A 26 11.03 -3.52 -0.83
C GLY A 26 10.45 -3.11 -2.19
N TRP A 27 10.99 -3.57 -3.31
CA TRP A 27 10.49 -3.19 -4.63
C TRP A 27 10.51 -4.33 -5.65
N VAL A 28 9.68 -4.19 -6.67
CA VAL A 28 9.61 -5.11 -7.81
C VAL A 28 9.13 -4.38 -9.06
N ILE A 29 9.70 -4.75 -10.21
CA ILE A 29 9.22 -4.35 -11.53
C ILE A 29 8.47 -5.53 -12.13
N PHE A 30 7.18 -5.35 -12.42
CA PHE A 30 6.40 -6.29 -13.18
C PHE A 30 6.36 -5.90 -14.66
N GLN A 31 6.24 -6.91 -15.51
CA GLN A 31 6.07 -6.76 -16.96
C GLN A 31 4.94 -7.66 -17.44
N ASN A 32 4.12 -7.15 -18.36
CA ASN A 32 3.11 -7.94 -19.05
C ASN A 32 3.63 -8.54 -20.38
N ALA A 33 2.77 -9.27 -21.07
CA ALA A 33 3.13 -9.90 -22.35
C ALA A 33 3.42 -8.88 -23.48
N ALA A 34 2.89 -7.67 -23.38
CA ALA A 34 3.15 -6.57 -24.33
C ALA A 34 4.48 -5.84 -24.06
N GLY A 35 5.19 -6.18 -22.98
CA GLY A 35 6.42 -5.50 -22.56
C GLY A 35 6.20 -4.25 -21.71
N GLU A 36 4.95 -3.90 -21.40
CA GLU A 36 4.65 -2.77 -20.51
C GLU A 36 5.06 -3.09 -19.08
N ARG A 37 5.60 -2.10 -18.38
CA ARG A 37 6.18 -2.25 -17.05
C ARG A 37 5.52 -1.36 -16.02
N VAL A 38 5.53 -1.81 -14.78
CA VAL A 38 5.12 -1.03 -13.61
C VAL A 38 6.11 -1.27 -12.47
N TYR A 39 6.48 -0.19 -11.81
CA TYR A 39 7.28 -0.21 -10.58
C TYR A 39 6.37 -0.29 -9.36
N ILE A 40 6.64 -1.24 -8.49
CA ILE A 40 5.94 -1.36 -7.20
C ILE A 40 6.98 -1.20 -6.09
N ASN A 41 6.86 -0.12 -5.32
CA ASN A 41 7.50 0.01 -4.02
C ASN A 41 6.51 -0.50 -2.97
N ALA A 42 6.88 -1.45 -2.15
CA ALA A 42 5.99 -2.06 -1.18
C ALA A 42 6.62 -2.09 0.22
N LEU A 43 5.96 -1.45 1.15
CA LEU A 43 6.25 -1.52 2.56
C LEU A 43 5.18 -2.39 3.25
N PRO A 44 5.50 -3.63 3.66
CA PRO A 44 4.58 -4.45 4.45
C PRO A 44 4.23 -3.76 5.77
N TYR A 45 3.16 -4.21 6.44
CA TYR A 45 2.76 -3.67 7.74
C TYR A 45 3.95 -3.56 8.69
N PRO A 46 4.36 -2.35 9.07
CA PRO A 46 5.55 -2.12 9.86
C PRO A 46 5.27 -2.51 11.32
N ASN A 47 5.87 -3.61 11.72
CA ASN A 47 5.86 -4.09 13.09
C ASN A 47 7.30 -4.19 13.58
N GLU A 48 7.65 -3.47 14.65
CA GLU A 48 9.01 -3.43 15.19
C GLU A 48 9.56 -4.82 15.55
N ALA A 49 8.70 -5.76 15.98
CA ALA A 49 9.11 -7.13 16.24
C ALA A 49 9.53 -7.89 14.96
N ARG A 50 9.06 -7.47 13.78
CA ARG A 50 9.38 -8.07 12.47
C ARG A 50 10.59 -7.43 11.81
N PHE A 51 10.79 -6.14 12.04
CA PHE A 51 11.96 -5.41 11.59
C PHE A 51 13.06 -5.49 12.65
N LYS A 52 13.58 -6.69 12.88
CA LYS A 52 14.69 -6.96 13.80
C LYS A 52 15.99 -6.35 13.26
N GLU A 53 16.04 -5.04 13.18
CA GLU A 53 17.24 -4.32 12.84
C GLU A 53 17.87 -3.79 14.12
N GLY A 54 19.17 -4.03 14.30
CA GLY A 54 19.93 -3.69 15.53
C GLY A 54 20.14 -2.19 15.77
N ARG A 55 19.36 -1.32 15.15
CA ARG A 55 19.34 0.12 15.39
C ARG A 55 18.22 0.44 16.38
N THR A 56 18.59 0.75 17.62
CA THR A 56 17.66 1.02 18.72
C THR A 56 17.35 2.51 18.91
N ASP A 57 18.05 3.39 18.22
CA ASP A 57 18.02 4.85 18.35
C ASP A 57 17.12 5.57 17.32
N GLU A 58 16.69 4.87 16.27
CA GLU A 58 15.77 5.43 15.27
C GLU A 58 14.33 5.48 15.77
N THR A 59 13.65 6.59 15.56
CA THR A 59 12.20 6.71 15.74
C THR A 59 11.45 5.88 14.72
N PHE A 60 10.17 5.60 14.98
CA PHE A 60 9.32 4.87 14.04
C PHE A 60 9.28 5.54 12.65
N ASN A 61 9.15 6.86 12.59
CA ASN A 61 9.08 7.58 11.33
C ASN A 61 10.41 7.55 10.55
N GLU A 62 11.55 7.62 11.22
CA GLU A 62 12.87 7.48 10.59
C GLU A 62 13.05 6.07 9.99
N LYS A 63 12.57 5.03 10.68
CA LYS A 63 12.56 3.67 10.13
C LYS A 63 11.67 3.57 8.88
N ILE A 64 10.46 4.14 8.93
CA ILE A 64 9.54 4.18 7.78
C ILE A 64 10.20 4.88 6.58
N GLU A 65 10.78 6.05 6.79
CA GLU A 65 11.47 6.82 5.75
C GLU A 65 12.60 6.01 5.10
N ARG A 66 13.44 5.39 5.90
CA ARG A 66 14.54 4.54 5.43
C ARG A 66 14.04 3.32 4.61
N TRP A 67 12.97 2.66 5.05
CA TRP A 67 12.41 1.52 4.31
C TRP A 67 11.76 1.94 3.00
N ILE A 68 11.05 3.07 2.98
CA ILE A 68 10.49 3.63 1.74
C ILE A 68 11.63 3.99 0.79
N ALA A 69 12.69 4.65 1.28
CA ALA A 69 13.86 5.01 0.48
C ALA A 69 14.54 3.79 -0.14
N SER A 70 14.70 2.69 0.61
CA SER A 70 15.20 1.42 0.08
C SER A 70 14.32 0.88 -1.05
N GLY A 71 13.00 1.06 -0.92
CA GLY A 71 12.04 0.71 -1.97
C GLY A 71 12.11 1.61 -3.22
N GLU A 72 12.78 2.75 -3.18
CA GLU A 72 12.97 3.64 -4.35
C GLU A 72 14.28 3.39 -5.11
N GLU A 73 15.24 2.64 -4.54
CA GLU A 73 16.56 2.39 -5.13
C GLU A 73 16.50 1.74 -6.52
N GLY A 74 15.46 0.99 -6.81
CA GLY A 74 15.27 0.31 -8.10
C GLY A 74 14.63 1.15 -9.19
N LYS A 75 14.15 2.37 -8.89
CA LYS A 75 13.45 3.26 -9.82
C LYS A 75 14.46 4.05 -10.66
N THR A 76 15.10 3.37 -11.63
CA THR A 76 16.19 3.92 -12.43
C THR A 76 15.75 4.55 -13.75
N GLU A 77 14.49 4.36 -14.14
CA GLU A 77 13.91 4.89 -15.38
C GLU A 77 12.46 5.35 -15.14
N LYS A 78 11.96 6.24 -16.01
CA LYS A 78 10.57 6.70 -15.94
C LYS A 78 9.64 5.55 -16.35
N MET A 79 8.82 5.09 -15.42
CA MET A 79 7.75 4.12 -15.65
C MET A 79 6.61 4.37 -14.67
N PRO A 80 5.38 3.89 -14.95
CA PRO A 80 4.29 3.95 -14.00
C PRO A 80 4.69 3.34 -12.66
N SER A 81 4.33 3.98 -11.55
CA SER A 81 4.78 3.59 -10.22
C SER A 81 3.66 3.60 -9.19
N VAL A 82 3.68 2.59 -8.32
CA VAL A 82 2.75 2.42 -7.21
C VAL A 82 3.53 2.23 -5.92
N PHE A 83 3.14 2.96 -4.89
CA PHE A 83 3.50 2.61 -3.51
C PHE A 83 2.38 1.81 -2.88
N LEU A 84 2.69 0.67 -2.31
CA LEU A 84 1.75 -0.23 -1.66
C LEU A 84 2.13 -0.42 -0.19
N SER A 85 1.23 -0.09 0.74
CA SER A 85 1.49 -0.31 2.16
C SER A 85 0.22 -0.53 2.97
N HIS A 86 0.38 -1.17 4.14
CA HIS A 86 -0.67 -1.34 5.14
C HIS A 86 -0.30 -0.53 6.39
N ILE A 87 -0.54 0.78 6.35
CA ILE A 87 -0.13 1.75 7.39
C ILE A 87 -1.25 2.73 7.69
N PHE A 88 -1.22 3.29 8.90
CA PHE A 88 -2.04 4.45 9.26
C PHE A 88 -1.30 5.74 8.88
N VAL A 89 -1.91 6.51 7.98
CA VAL A 89 -1.39 7.83 7.56
C VAL A 89 -2.11 8.92 8.33
N ALA A 90 -1.34 9.87 8.88
CA ALA A 90 -1.87 11.00 9.64
C ALA A 90 -2.93 11.78 8.83
N GLY A 91 -4.06 12.07 9.46
CA GLY A 91 -5.22 12.71 8.84
C GLY A 91 -6.26 11.73 8.30
N GLY A 92 -6.00 10.41 8.34
CA GLY A 92 -6.99 9.39 8.05
C GLY A 92 -8.07 9.29 9.15
N SER A 93 -9.32 9.01 8.74
CA SER A 93 -10.44 8.76 9.65
C SER A 93 -10.54 7.28 9.97
N VAL A 94 -10.58 6.93 11.23
CA VAL A 94 -10.71 5.55 11.73
C VAL A 94 -12.18 5.16 11.90
N SER A 95 -12.45 3.86 11.94
CA SER A 95 -13.70 3.24 12.40
C SER A 95 -13.52 2.61 13.78
N ASP A 96 -14.62 2.16 14.40
CA ASP A 96 -14.53 1.61 15.77
C ASP A 96 -13.70 0.33 15.85
N SER A 97 -13.65 -0.45 14.77
CA SER A 97 -12.84 -1.67 14.69
C SER A 97 -11.32 -1.42 14.66
N GLU A 98 -10.87 -0.18 14.38
CA GLU A 98 -9.45 0.17 14.28
C GLU A 98 -8.92 0.86 15.55
N ARG A 99 -9.80 1.30 16.45
CA ARG A 99 -9.42 2.05 17.67
C ARG A 99 -8.48 1.28 18.59
N GLU A 100 -8.61 -0.03 18.66
CA GLU A 100 -7.78 -0.87 19.55
C GLU A 100 -6.34 -1.02 19.06
N ILE A 101 -6.11 -0.86 17.76
CA ILE A 101 -4.79 -1.04 17.14
C ILE A 101 -3.93 0.21 17.32
N ASP A 102 -4.57 1.37 17.52
CA ASP A 102 -3.92 2.68 17.49
C ASP A 102 -3.79 3.36 18.88
N LEU A 103 -4.02 2.61 19.97
CA LEU A 103 -3.93 3.11 21.34
C LEU A 103 -2.58 3.73 21.75
N GLY A 104 -1.64 3.82 20.81
CA GLY A 104 -0.33 4.43 21.03
C GLY A 104 -0.09 5.76 20.33
N GLY A 105 -0.97 6.28 19.44
CA GLY A 105 -0.80 7.59 18.75
C GLY A 105 0.54 7.84 18.05
N ALA A 106 1.54 7.03 18.35
CA ALA A 106 2.94 7.17 17.96
C ALA A 106 3.26 6.58 16.56
N ARG A 107 2.27 5.97 15.90
CA ARG A 107 2.50 5.23 14.64
C ARG A 107 1.79 5.81 13.43
N ALA A 108 1.24 7.00 13.53
CA ALA A 108 0.71 7.72 12.39
C ALA A 108 1.87 8.19 11.49
N VAL A 109 1.89 7.72 10.27
CA VAL A 109 2.91 8.10 9.28
C VAL A 109 2.50 9.43 8.65
N PRO A 110 3.30 10.48 8.72
CA PRO A 110 3.02 11.72 8.01
C PRO A 110 2.91 11.51 6.50
N LEU A 111 1.88 12.08 5.86
CA LEU A 111 1.67 11.96 4.41
C LEU A 111 2.91 12.37 3.59
N LYS A 112 3.66 13.37 4.06
CA LYS A 112 4.89 13.85 3.42
C LYS A 112 6.05 12.85 3.37
N LEU A 113 6.00 11.77 4.15
CA LEU A 113 7.01 10.69 4.12
C LEU A 113 6.72 9.65 3.04
N LEU A 114 5.52 9.67 2.45
CA LEU A 114 5.19 8.74 1.37
C LEU A 114 5.95 9.13 0.09
N PRO A 115 6.35 8.15 -0.74
CA PRO A 115 7.15 8.43 -1.92
C PRO A 115 6.35 9.16 -3.00
N ASP A 116 7.05 9.90 -3.85
CA ASP A 116 6.46 10.48 -5.06
C ASP A 116 6.27 9.41 -6.12
N CYS A 117 5.00 9.05 -6.35
CA CYS A 117 4.61 8.03 -7.32
C CYS A 117 3.21 8.32 -7.89
N ASP A 118 2.83 7.60 -8.95
CA ASP A 118 1.57 7.87 -9.66
C ASP A 118 0.34 7.46 -8.85
N TYR A 119 0.46 6.44 -7.99
CA TYR A 119 -0.62 5.96 -7.14
C TYR A 119 -0.10 5.40 -5.82
N ILE A 120 -0.70 5.82 -4.71
CA ILE A 120 -0.40 5.30 -3.36
C ILE A 120 -1.59 4.45 -2.91
N ALA A 121 -1.38 3.14 -2.88
CA ALA A 121 -2.36 2.15 -2.45
C ALA A 121 -2.19 1.83 -0.96
N LEU A 122 -3.12 2.27 -0.14
CA LEU A 122 -3.08 2.11 1.31
C LEU A 122 -4.12 1.10 1.80
N GLY A 123 -3.71 0.21 2.68
CA GLY A 123 -4.56 -0.61 3.52
C GLY A 123 -4.50 -0.14 4.97
N HIS A 124 -5.20 -0.77 5.87
CA HIS A 124 -5.35 -0.55 7.30
C HIS A 124 -6.71 0.08 7.65
N LEU A 125 -7.05 1.24 7.09
CA LEU A 125 -8.31 1.89 7.39
C LEU A 125 -9.48 1.22 6.65
N HIS A 126 -10.53 0.87 7.38
CA HIS A 126 -11.72 0.20 6.85
C HIS A 126 -12.66 1.17 6.14
N LYS A 127 -12.54 2.45 6.44
CA LYS A 127 -13.30 3.52 5.81
C LYS A 127 -12.60 4.00 4.54
N ARG A 128 -13.32 3.95 3.41
CA ARG A 128 -12.79 4.47 2.15
C ARG A 128 -12.52 5.97 2.24
N GLN A 129 -11.33 6.39 1.88
CA GLN A 129 -10.93 7.79 1.88
C GLN A 129 -9.72 8.05 0.97
N ILE A 130 -9.51 9.32 0.64
CA ILE A 130 -8.39 9.80 -0.15
C ILE A 130 -7.64 10.83 0.70
N LEU A 131 -6.33 10.67 0.78
CA LEU A 131 -5.45 11.61 1.44
C LEU A 131 -4.53 12.28 0.42
N GLY A 132 -4.44 13.60 0.44
CA GLY A 132 -3.69 14.33 -0.56
C GLY A 132 -4.21 14.10 -1.98
N ALA A 133 -3.30 14.04 -2.96
CA ALA A 133 -3.64 13.97 -4.38
C ALA A 133 -3.84 12.54 -4.89
N ASN A 134 -3.08 11.57 -4.37
CA ASN A 134 -2.97 10.24 -4.97
C ASN A 134 -2.89 9.08 -3.94
N ALA A 135 -3.06 9.35 -2.65
CA ALA A 135 -3.06 8.32 -1.61
C ALA A 135 -4.48 7.85 -1.28
N HIS A 136 -4.76 6.59 -1.54
CA HIS A 136 -6.10 6.02 -1.49
C HIS A 136 -6.20 4.85 -0.53
N TYR A 137 -7.14 4.94 0.41
CA TYR A 137 -7.68 3.80 1.14
C TYR A 137 -8.95 3.34 0.43
N PRO A 138 -9.00 2.16 -0.18
CA PRO A 138 -10.25 1.63 -0.76
C PRO A 138 -11.26 1.24 0.30
N GLY A 139 -10.81 1.10 1.54
CA GLY A 139 -11.56 0.56 2.65
C GLY A 139 -11.44 -0.97 2.76
N ALA A 140 -12.09 -1.55 3.76
CA ALA A 140 -12.17 -2.99 3.91
C ALA A 140 -13.18 -3.59 2.91
N PRO A 141 -12.94 -4.81 2.36
CA PRO A 141 -13.85 -5.44 1.40
C PRO A 141 -15.11 -6.00 2.04
N MET A 142 -15.18 -6.05 3.36
CA MET A 142 -16.34 -6.49 4.14
C MET A 142 -16.52 -5.61 5.38
N GLN A 143 -17.66 -5.73 6.05
CA GLN A 143 -17.93 -5.03 7.31
C GLN A 143 -17.30 -5.81 8.48
N PHE A 144 -16.55 -5.14 9.33
CA PHE A 144 -15.88 -5.71 10.50
C PHE A 144 -16.49 -5.23 11.83
N SER A 145 -17.24 -4.13 11.80
CA SER A 145 -17.89 -3.54 12.98
C SER A 145 -19.25 -2.97 12.60
N PHE A 146 -20.12 -2.75 13.60
CA PHE A 146 -21.48 -2.25 13.40
C PHE A 146 -21.52 -0.81 12.88
N ASP A 147 -20.52 0.01 13.18
CA ASP A 147 -20.40 1.37 12.63
C ASP A 147 -20.13 1.39 11.11
N GLU A 148 -19.74 0.24 10.54
CA GLU A 148 -19.60 0.03 9.10
C GLU A 148 -20.90 -0.45 8.43
N SER A 149 -21.97 -0.69 9.21
CA SER A 149 -23.28 -1.13 8.70
C SER A 149 -23.82 -0.13 7.67
N GLY A 150 -24.34 -0.64 6.57
CA GLY A 150 -24.83 0.17 5.46
C GLY A 150 -23.75 0.85 4.60
N SER A 151 -22.47 0.73 4.94
CA SER A 151 -21.39 1.26 4.11
C SER A 151 -21.18 0.43 2.84
N GLU A 152 -21.14 1.11 1.68
CA GLU A 152 -20.78 0.47 0.41
C GLU A 152 -19.31 0.06 0.42
N LYS A 153 -19.06 -1.23 0.19
CA LYS A 153 -17.70 -1.77 0.05
C LYS A 153 -17.32 -1.83 -1.43
N SER A 154 -16.08 -1.49 -1.74
CA SER A 154 -15.63 -1.38 -3.13
C SER A 154 -14.12 -1.59 -3.26
N VAL A 155 -13.69 -1.90 -4.48
CA VAL A 155 -12.28 -1.88 -4.88
C VAL A 155 -12.05 -0.79 -5.92
N ASN A 156 -10.83 -0.25 -5.95
CA ASN A 156 -10.41 0.72 -6.96
C ASN A 156 -9.84 -0.02 -8.16
N VAL A 157 -10.34 0.32 -9.37
CA VAL A 157 -9.84 -0.21 -10.65
C VAL A 157 -9.49 0.98 -11.53
N PHE A 158 -8.32 0.97 -12.14
CA PHE A 158 -7.85 2.06 -12.97
C PHE A 158 -6.76 1.60 -13.94
N ASP A 159 -6.53 2.40 -14.97
CA ASP A 159 -5.37 2.27 -15.83
C ASP A 159 -4.24 3.14 -15.30
N LEU A 160 -3.05 2.57 -15.20
CA LEU A 160 -1.86 3.29 -14.77
C LEU A 160 -0.91 3.47 -15.94
N THR A 161 -0.56 4.72 -16.23
CA THR A 161 0.33 5.11 -17.33
C THR A 161 1.45 6.02 -16.81
N CYS A 162 2.45 6.34 -17.65
CA CYS A 162 3.48 7.33 -17.33
C CYS A 162 2.95 8.76 -17.12
N ASP A 163 1.68 9.01 -17.49
CA ASP A 163 0.98 10.27 -17.28
C ASP A 163 0.03 10.21 -16.06
N GLY A 164 0.18 9.19 -15.22
CA GLY A 164 -0.62 8.96 -14.01
C GLY A 164 -1.82 8.04 -14.22
N VAL A 165 -2.76 8.12 -13.28
CA VAL A 165 -3.97 7.29 -13.22
C VAL A 165 -5.02 7.78 -14.21
N LYS A 166 -5.56 6.84 -15.02
CA LYS A 166 -6.67 7.09 -15.97
C LYS A 166 -7.80 6.10 -15.73
N ASN A 167 -8.99 6.41 -16.23
CA ASN A 167 -10.17 5.52 -16.18
C ASN A 167 -10.49 4.98 -14.78
N PHE A 168 -10.25 5.80 -13.75
CA PHE A 168 -10.49 5.40 -12.36
C PHE A 168 -11.96 5.06 -12.12
N LYS A 169 -12.21 3.86 -11.60
CA LYS A 169 -13.54 3.35 -11.26
C LYS A 169 -13.53 2.73 -9.87
N ARG A 170 -14.62 2.94 -9.17
CA ARG A 170 -14.96 2.14 -8.00
C ARG A 170 -15.87 1.01 -8.41
N VAL A 171 -15.47 -0.21 -8.12
CA VAL A 171 -16.29 -1.40 -8.39
C VAL A 171 -16.84 -1.89 -7.05
N PRO A 172 -18.17 -1.88 -6.87
CA PRO A 172 -18.79 -2.38 -5.64
C PRO A 172 -18.45 -3.87 -5.41
N VAL A 173 -18.21 -4.21 -4.15
CA VAL A 173 -18.04 -5.60 -3.71
C VAL A 173 -19.31 -6.03 -3.02
N THR A 174 -19.92 -7.11 -3.49
CA THR A 174 -21.11 -7.68 -2.85
C THR A 174 -20.70 -8.36 -1.54
N VAL A 175 -21.17 -7.81 -0.43
CA VAL A 175 -20.95 -8.39 0.90
C VAL A 175 -22.01 -9.47 1.12
N THR A 176 -21.58 -10.73 1.27
CA THR A 176 -22.48 -11.88 1.44
C THR A 176 -23.13 -11.96 2.83
N LYS A 177 -22.52 -11.31 3.82
CA LYS A 177 -23.08 -11.15 5.18
C LYS A 177 -23.00 -9.68 5.56
N GLN A 178 -24.13 -9.06 5.77
CA GLN A 178 -24.22 -7.69 6.24
C GLN A 178 -24.39 -7.69 7.77
N LEU A 179 -23.75 -6.75 8.43
CA LEU A 179 -24.05 -6.42 9.83
C LEU A 179 -25.31 -5.53 9.84
N ILE A 180 -26.30 -5.93 10.65
CA ILE A 180 -27.61 -5.26 10.78
C ILE A 180 -27.71 -4.65 12.17
#